data_60a245a543dc45db9aa98a019b21696c
#
_entry.id   60a245a543dc45db9aa98a019b21696c
#
_cell.length_a   1.000
_cell.length_b   1.000
_cell.length_c   1.000
_cell.angle_alpha   90.00
_cell.angle_beta   90.00
_cell.angle_gamma   90.00
#
_symmetry.space_group_name_H-M   'P 1'
#
loop_
_entity.id
_entity.type
_entity.pdbx_description
1 polymer ?
#
loop_
_entity_poly.entity_id
_entity_poly.type
_entity_poly.pdbx_seq_one_letter_code
_entity_poly.pdbx_strand_id
1 'polypeptide(L)'
;MDWINLNSIEQLTEIDENSHLKTQIIFKHSTRCSISIFAKRILRDEYTDEIKKNADVYYLDLIAFREVSNKVANHYSVVHESPQILVINSGNCTYHASHADVSFRNIVIS
;
A
#
# COMPACT_ATOMS: atom_id res chain seq x y z
N MET A 1 12.62 4.48 -6.07
CA MET A 1 11.18 4.52 -5.87
C MET A 1 10.87 5.34 -4.63
N ASP A 2 9.91 6.22 -4.71
CA ASP A 2 9.60 7.16 -3.64
C ASP A 2 8.45 6.64 -2.77
N TRP A 3 8.77 5.93 -1.73
CA TRP A 3 7.77 5.55 -0.73
C TRP A 3 7.61 6.63 0.32
N ILE A 4 6.41 6.69 0.89
CA ILE A 4 6.14 7.43 2.12
C ILE A 4 6.03 6.37 3.22
N ASN A 5 6.81 6.49 4.28
CA ASN A 5 6.73 5.53 5.38
C ASN A 5 5.43 5.69 6.16
N LEU A 6 4.67 4.60 6.27
CA LEU A 6 3.44 4.55 7.06
C LEU A 6 3.78 4.01 8.44
N ASN A 7 3.96 4.90 9.41
CA ASN A 7 4.46 4.57 10.75
C ASN A 7 3.47 4.90 11.87
N SER A 8 2.37 5.56 11.57
CA SER A 8 1.39 5.95 12.59
C SER A 8 -0.03 5.81 12.09
N ILE A 9 -0.94 5.55 13.04
CA ILE A 9 -2.38 5.42 12.76
C ILE A 9 -2.95 6.75 12.23
N GLU A 10 -2.45 7.87 12.71
CA GLU A 10 -2.89 9.21 12.31
C GLU A 10 -2.71 9.47 10.82
N GLN A 11 -1.72 8.83 10.18
CA GLN A 11 -1.52 8.97 8.75
C GLN A 11 -2.69 8.42 7.91
N LEU A 12 -3.52 7.55 8.47
CA LEU A 12 -4.69 7.02 7.76
C LEU A 12 -5.69 8.14 7.45
N THR A 13 -5.80 9.14 8.32
CA THR A 13 -6.63 10.32 8.04
C THR A 13 -6.09 11.09 6.84
N GLU A 14 -4.78 11.27 6.76
CA GLU A 14 -4.14 11.93 5.62
C GLU A 14 -4.35 11.13 4.32
N ILE A 15 -4.21 9.82 4.40
CA ILE A 15 -4.42 8.94 3.25
C ILE A 15 -5.85 9.09 2.74
N ASP A 16 -6.83 9.05 3.63
CA ASP A 16 -8.24 9.18 3.26
C ASP A 16 -8.53 10.55 2.62
N GLU A 17 -8.01 11.62 3.20
CA GLU A 17 -8.19 12.97 2.65
C GLU A 17 -7.54 13.10 1.27
N ASN A 18 -6.29 12.65 1.13
CA ASN A 18 -5.57 12.71 -0.13
C ASN A 18 -6.19 11.82 -1.21
N SER A 19 -6.87 10.75 -0.80
CA SER A 19 -7.50 9.82 -1.74
C SER A 19 -8.66 10.43 -2.53
N HIS A 20 -9.17 11.58 -2.10
CA HIS A 20 -10.17 12.34 -2.87
C HIS A 20 -9.56 13.13 -4.03
N LEU A 21 -8.24 13.33 -4.00
CA LEU A 21 -7.51 14.11 -5.00
C LEU A 21 -6.62 13.23 -5.88
N LYS A 22 -6.15 12.11 -5.34
CA LYS A 22 -5.11 11.31 -5.97
C LYS A 22 -5.16 9.90 -5.38
N THR A 23 -4.99 8.88 -6.21
CA THR A 23 -4.95 7.49 -5.76
C THR A 23 -3.87 7.30 -4.68
N GLN A 24 -4.22 6.62 -3.60
CA GLN A 24 -3.31 6.28 -2.51
C GLN A 24 -3.10 4.77 -2.50
N ILE A 25 -1.86 4.34 -2.40
CA ILE A 25 -1.50 2.92 -2.42
C ILE A 25 -0.75 2.59 -1.14
N ILE A 26 -1.14 1.52 -0.46
CA ILE A 26 -0.46 1.02 0.75
C ILE A 26 0.15 -0.33 0.41
N PHE A 27 1.46 -0.48 0.61
CA PHE A 27 2.15 -1.75 0.49
C PHE A 27 2.56 -2.25 1.88
N LYS A 28 1.96 -3.36 2.31
CA LYS A 28 2.34 -4.05 3.54
C LYS A 28 3.47 -5.03 3.26
N HIS A 29 4.57 -4.87 3.97
CA HIS A 29 5.79 -5.64 3.76
C HIS A 29 6.29 -6.27 5.05
N SER A 30 6.74 -7.53 4.95
CA SER A 30 7.46 -8.20 6.02
C SER A 30 8.92 -8.39 5.62
N THR A 31 9.83 -7.81 6.39
CA THR A 31 11.27 -7.92 6.13
C THR A 31 11.80 -9.34 6.34
N ARG A 32 11.01 -10.23 6.94
CA ARG A 32 11.37 -11.62 7.23
C ARG A 32 10.79 -12.63 6.26
N CYS A 33 10.03 -12.18 5.27
CA CYS A 33 9.35 -13.06 4.33
C CYS A 33 9.94 -12.91 2.93
N SER A 34 10.44 -14.01 2.36
CA SER A 34 11.07 -13.98 1.03
C SER A 34 10.07 -13.58 -0.07
N ILE A 35 8.82 -13.99 0.05
CA ILE A 35 7.76 -13.61 -0.90
C ILE A 35 7.54 -12.10 -0.86
N SER A 36 7.58 -11.51 0.34
CA SER A 36 7.43 -10.08 0.52
C SER A 36 8.60 -9.29 -0.04
N ILE A 37 9.82 -9.80 0.13
CA ILE A 37 11.03 -9.18 -0.43
C ILE A 37 10.95 -9.20 -1.96
N PHE A 38 10.49 -10.30 -2.53
CA PHE A 38 10.29 -10.43 -3.97
C PHE A 38 9.22 -9.44 -4.48
N ALA A 39 8.10 -9.34 -3.77
CA ALA A 39 7.03 -8.39 -4.11
C ALA A 39 7.54 -6.95 -4.11
N LYS A 40 8.36 -6.58 -3.14
CA LYS A 40 8.97 -5.25 -3.07
C LYS A 40 9.84 -4.96 -4.30
N ARG A 41 10.59 -5.96 -4.75
CA ARG A 41 11.40 -5.84 -5.98
C ARG A 41 10.53 -5.64 -7.21
N ILE A 42 9.44 -6.41 -7.33
CA ILE A 42 8.50 -6.27 -8.45
C ILE A 42 7.93 -4.85 -8.51
N LEU A 43 7.46 -4.32 -7.37
CA LEU A 43 6.92 -2.97 -7.32
C LEU A 43 7.96 -1.93 -7.69
N ARG A 44 9.20 -2.09 -7.22
CA ARG A 44 10.29 -1.18 -7.56
C ARG A 44 10.57 -1.17 -9.06
N ASP A 45 10.56 -2.36 -9.69
CA ASP A 45 10.81 -2.49 -11.13
C ASP A 45 9.67 -1.94 -11.98
N GLU A 46 8.42 -2.01 -11.48
CA GLU A 46 7.24 -1.52 -12.17
C GLU A 46 7.00 -0.01 -11.98
N TYR A 47 7.65 0.61 -11.00
CA TYR A 47 7.42 2.02 -10.67
C TYR A 47 7.89 2.93 -11.78
N THR A 48 7.02 3.89 -12.16
CA THR A 48 7.30 4.84 -13.24
C THR A 48 7.03 6.27 -12.78
N ASP A 49 7.49 7.24 -13.56
CA ASP A 49 7.20 8.65 -13.31
C ASP A 49 5.70 8.92 -13.36
N GLU A 50 4.96 8.20 -14.21
CA GLU A 50 3.52 8.32 -14.30
C GLU A 50 2.84 7.88 -13.01
N ILE A 51 3.27 6.76 -12.43
CA ILE A 51 2.76 6.30 -11.13
C ILE A 51 3.07 7.34 -10.06
N LYS A 52 4.29 7.83 -10.02
CA LYS A 52 4.71 8.85 -9.06
C LYS A 52 3.85 10.11 -9.13
N LYS A 53 3.50 10.52 -10.35
CA LYS A 53 2.69 11.72 -10.59
C LYS A 53 1.25 11.53 -10.13
N ASN A 54 0.68 10.34 -10.31
CA ASN A 54 -0.75 10.09 -10.17
C ASN A 54 -1.14 9.33 -8.90
N ALA A 55 -0.17 8.86 -8.12
CA ALA A 55 -0.42 8.11 -6.90
C ALA A 55 0.65 8.37 -5.85
N ASP A 56 0.25 8.31 -4.58
CA ASP A 56 1.18 8.26 -3.46
C ASP A 56 1.31 6.82 -3.02
N VAL A 57 2.52 6.33 -2.80
CA VAL A 57 2.77 4.96 -2.38
C VAL A 57 3.35 4.95 -0.97
N TYR A 58 2.63 4.29 -0.07
CA TYR A 58 3.02 4.15 1.33
C TYR A 58 3.63 2.78 1.58
N TYR A 59 4.73 2.78 2.32
CA TYR A 59 5.43 1.57 2.72
C TYR A 59 5.17 1.30 4.20
N LEU A 60 4.58 0.15 4.50
CA LEU A 60 4.29 -0.27 5.87
C LEU A 60 5.10 -1.52 6.21
N ASP A 61 6.11 -1.35 7.08
CA ASP A 61 6.82 -2.47 7.68
C ASP A 61 5.93 -3.05 8.78
N LEU A 62 5.22 -4.12 8.46
CA LEU A 62 4.21 -4.67 9.35
C LEU A 62 4.79 -5.31 10.62
N ILE A 63 6.07 -5.70 10.59
CA ILE A 63 6.71 -6.28 11.78
C ILE A 63 7.02 -5.18 12.79
N ALA A 64 7.61 -4.07 12.33
CA ALA A 64 7.93 -2.93 13.18
C ALA A 64 6.68 -2.17 13.62
N PHE A 65 5.64 -2.11 12.79
CA PHE A 65 4.44 -1.32 13.01
C PHE A 65 3.17 -2.19 12.93
N ARG A 66 3.14 -3.26 13.72
CA ARG A 66 2.03 -4.22 13.75
C ARG A 66 0.69 -3.57 14.05
N GLU A 67 0.67 -2.62 14.96
CA GLU A 67 -0.54 -1.93 15.36
C GLU A 67 -1.14 -1.12 14.20
N VAL A 68 -0.27 -0.47 13.42
CA VAL A 68 -0.68 0.26 12.23
C VAL A 68 -1.24 -0.71 11.18
N SER A 69 -0.57 -1.84 10.98
CA SER A 69 -1.03 -2.88 10.04
C SER A 69 -2.41 -3.42 10.42
N ASN A 70 -2.65 -3.67 11.70
CA ASN A 70 -3.96 -4.12 12.20
C ASN A 70 -5.03 -3.05 11.97
N LYS A 71 -4.69 -1.79 12.20
CA LYS A 71 -5.61 -0.68 11.98
C LYS A 71 -5.98 -0.51 10.50
N VAL A 72 -5.03 -0.70 9.60
CA VAL A 72 -5.29 -0.66 8.16
C VAL A 72 -6.34 -1.72 7.79
N ALA A 73 -6.18 -2.95 8.28
CA ALA A 73 -7.13 -4.03 8.02
C ALA A 73 -8.54 -3.67 8.50
N ASN A 74 -8.66 -3.14 9.71
CA ASN A 74 -9.96 -2.75 10.28
C ASN A 74 -10.54 -1.52 9.60
N HIS A 75 -9.73 -0.51 9.35
CA HIS A 75 -10.17 0.77 8.77
C HIS A 75 -10.72 0.60 7.36
N TYR A 76 -10.07 -0.23 6.54
CA TYR A 76 -10.49 -0.45 5.15
C TYR A 76 -11.29 -1.73 4.95
N SER A 77 -11.55 -2.49 6.00
CA SER A 77 -12.29 -3.76 5.94
C SER A 77 -11.66 -4.77 4.97
N VAL A 78 -10.34 -4.87 5.02
CA VAL A 78 -9.55 -5.80 4.19
C VAL A 78 -8.83 -6.77 5.12
N VAL A 79 -9.07 -8.07 4.93
CA VAL A 79 -8.40 -9.11 5.72
C VAL A 79 -6.90 -8.98 5.56
N HIS A 80 -6.20 -8.97 6.70
CA HIS A 80 -4.74 -8.86 6.69
C HIS A 80 -4.08 -10.04 5.97
N GLU A 81 -3.21 -9.72 5.02
CA GLU A 81 -2.32 -10.66 4.37
C GLU A 81 -0.97 -9.97 4.17
N SER A 82 0.09 -10.75 3.87
CA SER A 82 1.43 -10.20 3.66
C SER A 82 2.20 -11.08 2.68
N PRO A 83 2.83 -10.50 1.65
CA PRO A 83 2.73 -9.09 1.26
C PRO A 83 1.33 -8.76 0.76
N GLN A 84 0.94 -7.51 0.88
CA GLN A 84 -0.37 -7.06 0.42
C GLN A 84 -0.29 -5.63 -0.08
N ILE A 85 -1.01 -5.34 -1.15
CA ILE A 85 -1.17 -3.99 -1.68
C ILE A 85 -2.65 -3.60 -1.58
N LEU A 86 -2.91 -2.37 -1.09
CA LEU A 86 -4.26 -1.81 -1.02
C LEU A 86 -4.27 -0.51 -1.80
N VAL A 87 -5.34 -0.31 -2.57
CA VAL A 87 -5.55 0.91 -3.35
C VAL A 87 -6.74 1.67 -2.77
N ILE A 88 -6.51 2.91 -2.36
CA ILE A 88 -7.49 3.75 -1.68
C ILE A 88 -7.89 4.90 -2.59
N ASN A 89 -9.19 4.99 -2.86
CA ASN A 89 -9.79 6.09 -3.62
C ASN A 89 -11.05 6.55 -2.88
N SER A 90 -11.20 7.87 -2.74
CA SER A 90 -12.37 8.47 -2.07
C SER A 90 -12.64 7.86 -0.69
N GLY A 91 -11.58 7.60 0.08
CA GLY A 91 -11.67 7.08 1.43
C GLY A 91 -11.95 5.58 1.55
N ASN A 92 -12.00 4.86 0.43
CA ASN A 92 -12.32 3.42 0.41
C ASN A 92 -11.24 2.62 -0.28
N CYS A 93 -11.06 1.37 0.15
CA CYS A 93 -10.23 0.42 -0.57
C CYS A 93 -10.99 -0.10 -1.78
N THR A 94 -10.54 0.28 -2.97
CA THR A 94 -11.20 -0.09 -4.23
C THR A 94 -10.58 -1.31 -4.89
N TYR A 95 -9.38 -1.69 -4.47
CA TYR A 95 -8.67 -2.87 -4.98
C TYR A 95 -7.63 -3.30 -3.96
N HIS A 96 -7.45 -4.60 -3.80
CA HIS A 96 -6.34 -5.14 -3.03
C HIS A 96 -5.88 -6.47 -3.65
N ALA A 97 -4.62 -6.80 -3.42
CA ALA A 97 -4.03 -8.06 -3.87
C ALA A 97 -2.93 -8.48 -2.90
N SER A 98 -2.64 -9.76 -2.86
CA SER A 98 -1.72 -10.34 -1.89
C SER A 98 -0.77 -11.33 -2.54
N HIS A 99 0.34 -11.62 -1.83
CA HIS A 99 1.32 -12.64 -2.20
C HIS A 99 1.87 -12.40 -3.61
N ALA A 100 1.77 -13.38 -4.50
CA ALA A 100 2.30 -13.30 -5.88
C ALA A 100 1.55 -12.30 -6.77
N ASP A 101 0.37 -11.85 -6.35
CA ASP A 101 -0.45 -10.92 -7.12
C ASP A 101 -0.15 -9.45 -6.82
N VAL A 102 0.78 -9.17 -5.91
CA VAL A 102 1.21 -7.80 -5.61
C VAL A 102 1.93 -7.22 -6.82
N SER A 103 1.33 -6.19 -7.42
CA SER A 103 1.83 -5.55 -8.63
C SER A 103 1.10 -4.23 -8.85
N PHE A 104 1.73 -3.28 -9.56
CA PHE A 104 1.02 -2.08 -10.02
C PHE A 104 0.22 -2.31 -11.31
N ARG A 105 0.44 -3.43 -11.99
CA ARG A 105 -0.11 -3.66 -13.35
C ARG A 105 -1.62 -3.69 -13.43
N ASN A 106 -2.27 -4.18 -12.37
CA ASN A 106 -3.73 -4.30 -12.34
C ASN A 106 -4.41 -3.13 -11.64
N ILE A 107 -3.66 -2.08 -11.31
CA ILE A 107 -4.19 -0.92 -10.62
C ILE A 107 -4.55 0.15 -11.64
N VAL A 108 -5.78 0.63 -11.55
CA VAL A 108 -6.22 1.79 -12.33
C VAL A 108 -5.86 3.04 -11.56
N ILE A 109 -4.93 3.81 -12.11
CA ILE A 109 -4.48 5.07 -11.53
C ILE A 109 -5.03 6.20 -12.39
N SER A 110 -5.91 6.97 -11.81
CA SER A 110 -6.58 8.05 -12.52
C SER A 110 -6.30 9.41 -11.90
#